data_e06b9284d1259fa73a3505da5bef619a
#
_entry.id   e06b9284d1259fa73a3505da5bef619a
#
_cell.length_a   1.000
_cell.length_b   1.000
_cell.length_c   1.000
_cell.angle_alpha   90.00
_cell.angle_beta   90.00
_cell.angle_gamma   90.00
#
_symmetry.space_group_name_H-M   'P 1'
#
loop_
_entity.id
_entity.type
_entity.pdbx_description
1 polymer ?
#
loop_
_entity_poly.entity_id
_entity_poly.type
_entity_poly.pdbx_seq_one_letter_code
_entity_poly.pdbx_strand_id
1 'polypeptide(L)'
;MRRLLALTSAIVLVDTVFYAALTPLVPYFNEEFGLSKSAVGVLSGAFGAGVLVGSAPGAYVASRAGVKIAAVVGLVLISVTSLAFGLVDVVPLLVLARFVGGFGSAFSWVAAFTWLTARAPDERRGELIGLMLSAAVFGALLGPVLGSAAATIGLVPAFAAVAIVGAAIALWAGIEPAPRPGERRPFFAMLRPVLQPHLATGLWLIALSPLLFSGLAVLVPLELSRLGWGAAAVGAVFFVSAAFEAIVHPLLGRWTDRAGYLRPVVVGLLVTVGILLALPWAGNPWLLGLLVLLASVAFNATLVPGTALFSRGTEKAGTDQALAFGVTNFAWASGYAVGAPLGGTLADLGGDAISYLSLTVVCLLTLVLLRKTV
;
A
#
# COMPACT_ATOMS: atom_id res chain seq x y z
N MET A 1 -5.22 -14.19 -23.24
CA MET A 1 -5.73 -13.38 -22.14
C MET A 1 -5.57 -14.05 -20.76
N ARG A 2 -6.01 -15.30 -20.55
CA ARG A 2 -5.88 -16.00 -19.24
C ARG A 2 -4.44 -16.04 -18.70
N ARG A 3 -3.44 -16.35 -19.54
CA ARG A 3 -2.01 -16.37 -19.14
C ARG A 3 -1.52 -14.99 -18.70
N LEU A 4 -1.89 -13.93 -19.44
CA LEU A 4 -1.50 -12.57 -19.08
C LEU A 4 -2.14 -12.12 -17.76
N LEU A 5 -3.44 -12.39 -17.57
CA LEU A 5 -4.11 -12.10 -16.29
C LEU A 5 -3.42 -12.84 -15.14
N ALA A 6 -3.11 -14.13 -15.30
CA ALA A 6 -2.41 -14.91 -14.28
C ALA A 6 -1.01 -14.33 -13.98
N LEU A 7 -0.26 -13.91 -15.01
CA LEU A 7 1.05 -13.27 -14.84
C LEU A 7 0.92 -11.95 -14.08
N THR A 8 0.05 -11.03 -14.54
CA THR A 8 -0.11 -9.71 -13.90
C THR A 8 -0.65 -9.84 -12.48
N SER A 9 -1.54 -10.80 -12.22
CA SER A 9 -2.01 -11.14 -10.88
C SER A 9 -0.89 -11.69 -9.99
N ALA A 10 -0.03 -12.56 -10.52
CA ALA A 10 1.12 -13.09 -9.77
C ALA A 10 2.13 -11.99 -9.42
N ILE A 11 2.38 -11.04 -10.34
CA ILE A 11 3.26 -9.88 -10.10
C ILE A 11 2.76 -9.08 -8.90
N VAL A 12 1.51 -8.64 -8.92
CA VAL A 12 0.97 -7.79 -7.84
C VAL A 12 0.79 -8.56 -6.53
N LEU A 13 0.51 -9.87 -6.60
CA LEU A 13 0.40 -10.72 -5.42
C LEU A 13 1.73 -10.81 -4.68
N VAL A 14 2.82 -11.22 -5.36
CA VAL A 14 4.14 -11.39 -4.71
C VAL A 14 4.67 -10.06 -4.16
N ASP A 15 4.45 -8.98 -4.88
CA ASP A 15 4.78 -7.63 -4.44
C ASP A 15 4.08 -7.27 -3.13
N THR A 16 2.76 -7.47 -3.08
CA THR A 16 1.95 -7.12 -1.90
C THR A 16 2.24 -8.04 -0.72
N VAL A 17 2.56 -9.32 -0.94
CA VAL A 17 3.05 -10.24 0.11
C VAL A 17 4.33 -9.70 0.75
N PHE A 18 5.32 -9.31 -0.06
CA PHE A 18 6.58 -8.74 0.44
C PHE A 18 6.37 -7.43 1.22
N TYR A 19 5.50 -6.56 0.70
CA TYR A 19 5.13 -5.31 1.36
C TYR A 19 4.51 -5.56 2.74
N ALA A 20 3.47 -6.40 2.81
CA ALA A 20 2.64 -6.58 4.00
C ALA A 20 3.27 -7.51 5.06
N ALA A 21 4.31 -8.26 4.72
CA ALA A 21 4.98 -9.19 5.64
C ALA A 21 5.69 -8.48 6.80
N LEU A 22 6.01 -7.19 6.68
CA LEU A 22 6.74 -6.47 7.72
C LEU A 22 5.93 -6.26 9.00
N THR A 23 4.62 -6.03 8.91
CA THR A 23 3.80 -5.58 10.04
C THR A 23 3.89 -6.50 11.28
N PRO A 24 3.73 -7.82 11.18
CA PRO A 24 3.88 -8.70 12.35
C PRO A 24 5.35 -8.88 12.80
N LEU A 25 6.32 -8.44 11.99
CA LEU A 25 7.74 -8.46 12.34
C LEU A 25 8.21 -7.17 13.04
N VAL A 26 7.38 -6.15 13.12
CA VAL A 26 7.71 -4.88 13.79
C VAL A 26 8.20 -5.09 15.22
N PRO A 27 7.54 -5.89 16.09
CA PRO A 27 8.07 -6.18 17.41
C PRO A 27 9.43 -6.88 17.39
N TYR A 28 9.62 -7.86 16.49
CA TYR A 28 10.89 -8.55 16.32
C TYR A 28 12.03 -7.58 16.03
N PHE A 29 11.87 -6.66 15.08
CA PHE A 29 12.90 -5.68 14.75
C PHE A 29 13.14 -4.67 15.87
N ASN A 30 12.10 -4.29 16.62
CA ASN A 30 12.22 -3.42 17.78
C ASN A 30 13.06 -4.10 18.89
N GLU A 31 12.78 -5.36 19.21
CA GLU A 31 13.45 -6.10 20.28
C GLU A 31 14.86 -6.51 19.88
N GLU A 32 15.06 -7.12 18.70
CA GLU A 32 16.35 -7.66 18.24
C GLU A 32 17.42 -6.58 18.02
N PHE A 33 16.99 -5.42 17.45
CA PHE A 33 17.93 -4.32 17.12
C PHE A 33 17.82 -3.12 18.07
N GLY A 34 16.99 -3.19 19.11
CA GLY A 34 16.78 -2.08 20.03
C GLY A 34 16.27 -0.80 19.36
N LEU A 35 15.44 -0.94 18.30
CA LEU A 35 14.99 0.20 17.52
C LEU A 35 13.99 1.05 18.28
N SER A 36 14.13 2.38 18.19
CA SER A 36 13.07 3.30 18.59
C SER A 36 11.86 3.18 17.65
N LYS A 37 10.70 3.70 18.07
CA LYS A 37 9.49 3.72 17.22
C LYS A 37 9.71 4.51 15.93
N SER A 38 10.51 5.58 15.98
CA SER A 38 10.90 6.33 14.78
C SER A 38 11.74 5.50 13.83
N ALA A 39 12.71 4.72 14.31
CA ALA A 39 13.54 3.87 13.48
C ALA A 39 12.72 2.76 12.81
N VAL A 40 11.79 2.13 13.56
CA VAL A 40 10.82 1.18 12.99
C VAL A 40 9.91 1.87 11.98
N GLY A 41 9.48 3.10 12.25
CA GLY A 41 8.71 3.91 11.31
C GLY A 41 9.45 4.18 10.01
N VAL A 42 10.76 4.50 10.09
CA VAL A 42 11.62 4.67 8.90
C VAL A 42 11.76 3.36 8.14
N LEU A 43 11.99 2.23 8.82
CA LEU A 43 12.06 0.91 8.19
C LEU A 43 10.77 0.57 7.44
N SER A 44 9.61 0.86 8.05
CA SER A 44 8.29 0.64 7.45
C SER A 44 8.04 1.58 6.28
N GLY A 45 8.24 2.88 6.47
CA GLY A 45 8.01 3.93 5.47
C GLY A 45 8.95 3.88 4.27
N ALA A 46 10.13 3.27 4.43
CA ALA A 46 11.14 3.15 3.37
C ALA A 46 10.59 2.48 2.10
N PHE A 47 9.71 1.49 2.24
CA PHE A 47 9.05 0.87 1.09
C PHE A 47 8.19 1.87 0.33
N GLY A 48 7.33 2.62 1.02
CA GLY A 48 6.52 3.68 0.39
C GLY A 48 7.37 4.77 -0.25
N ALA A 49 8.47 5.17 0.40
CA ALA A 49 9.43 6.12 -0.16
C ALA A 49 10.07 5.58 -1.46
N GLY A 50 10.39 4.29 -1.49
CA GLY A 50 10.88 3.61 -2.69
C GLY A 50 9.84 3.63 -3.81
N VAL A 51 8.57 3.29 -3.52
CA VAL A 51 7.46 3.36 -4.50
C VAL A 51 7.30 4.78 -5.03
N LEU A 52 7.34 5.77 -4.15
CA LEU A 52 7.20 7.19 -4.51
C LEU A 52 8.28 7.61 -5.52
N VAL A 53 9.55 7.34 -5.20
CA VAL A 53 10.71 7.68 -6.05
C VAL A 53 10.74 6.84 -7.32
N GLY A 54 10.34 5.56 -7.25
CA GLY A 54 10.34 4.62 -8.37
C GLY A 54 9.20 4.85 -9.37
N SER A 55 8.14 5.58 -9.00
CA SER A 55 6.93 5.73 -9.85
C SER A 55 7.23 6.39 -11.19
N ALA A 56 8.01 7.49 -11.21
CA ALA A 56 8.38 8.19 -12.45
C ALA A 56 9.38 7.38 -13.31
N PRO A 57 10.49 6.84 -12.76
CA PRO A 57 11.38 5.95 -13.50
C PRO A 57 10.68 4.69 -14.02
N GLY A 58 9.82 4.08 -13.23
CA GLY A 58 9.05 2.89 -13.64
C GLY A 58 8.14 3.17 -14.84
N ALA A 59 7.39 4.27 -14.80
CA ALA A 59 6.58 4.71 -15.94
C ALA A 59 7.43 5.04 -17.17
N TYR A 60 8.59 5.69 -16.98
CA TYR A 60 9.52 6.00 -18.06
C TYR A 60 10.07 4.73 -18.73
N VAL A 61 10.52 3.75 -17.95
CA VAL A 61 11.04 2.48 -18.49
C VAL A 61 9.92 1.70 -19.18
N ALA A 62 8.73 1.62 -18.59
CA ALA A 62 7.58 0.95 -19.20
C ALA A 62 7.22 1.57 -20.56
N SER A 63 7.28 2.90 -20.70
CA SER A 63 6.97 3.61 -21.95
C SER A 63 8.08 3.51 -22.99
N ARG A 64 9.35 3.49 -22.59
CA ARG A 64 10.52 3.53 -23.51
C ARG A 64 11.05 2.15 -23.88
N ALA A 65 11.27 1.31 -22.88
CA ALA A 65 11.84 -0.02 -23.02
C ALA A 65 10.75 -1.13 -23.08
N GLY A 66 9.52 -0.78 -22.71
CA GLY A 66 8.36 -1.66 -22.74
C GLY A 66 8.03 -2.27 -21.38
N VAL A 67 6.77 -2.66 -21.24
CA VAL A 67 6.20 -3.20 -19.99
C VAL A 67 6.91 -4.49 -19.53
N LYS A 68 7.41 -5.31 -20.46
CA LYS A 68 8.17 -6.53 -20.13
C LYS A 68 9.44 -6.20 -19.34
N ILE A 69 10.24 -5.25 -19.84
CA ILE A 69 11.50 -4.85 -19.18
C ILE A 69 11.20 -4.23 -17.82
N ALA A 70 10.20 -3.37 -17.74
CA ALA A 70 9.78 -2.80 -16.46
C ALA A 70 9.35 -3.89 -15.47
N ALA A 71 8.53 -4.87 -15.86
CA ALA A 71 8.11 -5.98 -15.01
C ALA A 71 9.30 -6.81 -14.52
N VAL A 72 10.21 -7.19 -15.42
CA VAL A 72 11.40 -7.98 -15.06
C VAL A 72 12.30 -7.21 -14.11
N VAL A 73 12.60 -5.94 -14.38
CA VAL A 73 13.41 -5.10 -13.49
C VAL A 73 12.77 -5.00 -12.11
N GLY A 74 11.47 -4.69 -12.04
CA GLY A 74 10.75 -4.61 -10.78
C GLY A 74 10.79 -5.91 -9.97
N LEU A 75 10.50 -7.04 -10.60
CA LEU A 75 10.52 -8.35 -9.96
C LEU A 75 11.92 -8.79 -9.52
N VAL A 76 12.95 -8.51 -10.32
CA VAL A 76 14.35 -8.79 -9.94
C VAL A 76 14.74 -7.96 -8.72
N LEU A 77 14.39 -6.67 -8.70
CA LEU A 77 14.65 -5.82 -7.53
C LEU A 77 13.93 -6.34 -6.28
N ILE A 78 12.65 -6.70 -6.38
CA ILE A 78 11.88 -7.28 -5.27
C ILE A 78 12.53 -8.59 -4.81
N SER A 79 12.92 -9.47 -5.74
CA SER A 79 13.52 -10.76 -5.40
C SER A 79 14.86 -10.60 -4.67
N VAL A 80 15.74 -9.76 -5.21
CA VAL A 80 17.06 -9.50 -4.61
C VAL A 80 16.91 -8.84 -3.24
N THR A 81 16.03 -7.85 -3.12
CA THR A 81 15.84 -7.14 -1.86
C THR A 81 15.07 -7.97 -0.83
N SER A 82 14.17 -8.84 -1.26
CA SER A 82 13.54 -9.81 -0.36
C SER A 82 14.58 -10.76 0.23
N LEU A 83 15.46 -11.34 -0.61
CA LEU A 83 16.54 -12.18 -0.12
C LEU A 83 17.49 -11.41 0.80
N ALA A 84 17.89 -10.19 0.41
CA ALA A 84 18.73 -9.33 1.23
C ALA A 84 18.09 -9.04 2.59
N PHE A 85 16.78 -8.76 2.62
CA PHE A 85 16.03 -8.50 3.84
C PHE A 85 16.01 -9.70 4.80
N GLY A 86 16.05 -10.91 4.28
CA GLY A 86 16.17 -12.13 5.10
C GLY A 86 17.60 -12.41 5.60
N LEU A 87 18.63 -11.96 4.88
CA LEU A 87 20.05 -12.30 5.16
C LEU A 87 20.79 -11.22 5.96
N VAL A 88 20.31 -9.98 5.94
CA VAL A 88 21.01 -8.83 6.51
C VAL A 88 20.52 -8.56 7.93
N ASP A 89 21.47 -8.32 8.83
CA ASP A 89 21.27 -7.98 10.25
C ASP A 89 21.73 -6.55 10.60
N VAL A 90 21.91 -5.70 9.59
CA VAL A 90 22.32 -4.30 9.72
C VAL A 90 21.17 -3.38 9.33
N VAL A 91 20.66 -2.59 10.28
CA VAL A 91 19.46 -1.76 10.11
C VAL A 91 19.49 -0.81 8.89
N PRO A 92 20.55 -0.04 8.61
CA PRO A 92 20.62 0.77 7.40
C PRO A 92 20.46 -0.03 6.10
N LEU A 93 20.97 -1.26 6.06
CA LEU A 93 20.82 -2.15 4.90
C LEU A 93 19.42 -2.74 4.80
N LEU A 94 18.74 -3.01 5.92
CA LEU A 94 17.34 -3.41 5.96
C LEU A 94 16.44 -2.27 5.42
N VAL A 95 16.70 -1.03 5.84
CA VAL A 95 16.00 0.16 5.32
C VAL A 95 16.26 0.32 3.81
N LEU A 96 17.50 0.16 3.36
CA LEU A 96 17.84 0.22 1.94
C LEU A 96 17.15 -0.90 1.14
N ALA A 97 17.13 -2.13 1.65
CA ALA A 97 16.42 -3.25 1.01
C ALA A 97 14.92 -2.96 0.89
N ARG A 98 14.29 -2.39 1.93
CA ARG A 98 12.88 -1.95 1.87
C ARG A 98 12.68 -0.84 0.84
N PHE A 99 13.55 0.17 0.81
CA PHE A 99 13.48 1.26 -0.15
C PHE A 99 13.64 0.76 -1.60
N VAL A 100 14.66 -0.05 -1.88
CA VAL A 100 14.92 -0.59 -3.23
C VAL A 100 13.81 -1.59 -3.62
N GLY A 101 13.28 -2.36 -2.66
CA GLY A 101 12.11 -3.21 -2.88
C GLY A 101 10.88 -2.41 -3.29
N GLY A 102 10.59 -1.30 -2.60
CA GLY A 102 9.53 -0.37 -2.96
C GLY A 102 9.76 0.30 -4.32
N PHE A 103 11.00 0.67 -4.64
CA PHE A 103 11.35 1.17 -5.96
C PHE A 103 11.04 0.14 -7.06
N GLY A 104 11.40 -1.14 -6.84
CA GLY A 104 11.04 -2.26 -7.71
C GLY A 104 9.52 -2.48 -7.82
N SER A 105 8.80 -2.33 -6.71
CA SER A 105 7.35 -2.38 -6.65
C SER A 105 6.69 -1.40 -7.62
N ALA A 106 7.15 -0.15 -7.65
CA ALA A 106 6.62 0.85 -8.60
C ALA A 106 6.74 0.39 -10.06
N PHE A 107 7.85 -0.24 -10.43
CA PHE A 107 8.06 -0.81 -11.76
C PHE A 107 7.08 -1.97 -12.04
N SER A 108 6.96 -2.89 -11.09
CA SER A 108 6.08 -4.05 -11.19
C SER A 108 4.62 -3.68 -11.37
N TRP A 109 4.12 -2.73 -10.56
CA TRP A 109 2.74 -2.28 -10.62
C TRP A 109 2.41 -1.54 -11.92
N VAL A 110 3.26 -0.59 -12.33
CA VAL A 110 3.08 0.14 -13.60
C VAL A 110 3.10 -0.84 -14.77
N ALA A 111 4.03 -1.80 -14.76
CA ALA A 111 4.14 -2.79 -15.81
C ALA A 111 2.91 -3.71 -15.85
N ALA A 112 2.50 -4.29 -14.72
CA ALA A 112 1.36 -5.20 -14.64
C ALA A 112 0.06 -4.53 -15.12
N PHE A 113 -0.20 -3.32 -14.63
CA PHE A 113 -1.39 -2.56 -15.00
C PHE A 113 -1.39 -2.18 -16.49
N THR A 114 -0.29 -1.61 -17.00
CA THR A 114 -0.17 -1.19 -18.41
C THR A 114 -0.22 -2.39 -19.34
N TRP A 115 0.42 -3.52 -18.98
CA TRP A 115 0.40 -4.73 -19.82
C TRP A 115 -0.99 -5.33 -19.93
N LEU A 116 -1.70 -5.41 -18.81
CA LEU A 116 -3.06 -5.93 -18.78
C LEU A 116 -4.01 -5.04 -19.60
N THR A 117 -4.00 -3.73 -19.34
CA THR A 117 -4.89 -2.77 -20.00
C THR A 117 -4.64 -2.65 -21.50
N ALA A 118 -3.38 -2.73 -21.94
CA ALA A 118 -3.02 -2.68 -23.36
C ALA A 118 -3.54 -3.88 -24.18
N ARG A 119 -3.90 -4.99 -23.54
CA ARG A 119 -4.39 -6.21 -24.20
C ARG A 119 -5.82 -6.58 -23.83
N ALA A 120 -6.38 -5.96 -22.80
CA ALA A 120 -7.74 -6.22 -22.36
C ALA A 120 -8.74 -5.70 -23.42
N PRO A 121 -9.74 -6.51 -23.83
CA PRO A 121 -10.87 -6.02 -24.59
C PRO A 121 -11.60 -4.92 -23.82
N ASP A 122 -12.09 -3.90 -24.52
CA ASP A 122 -12.72 -2.73 -23.88
C ASP A 122 -13.91 -3.13 -22.99
N GLU A 123 -14.71 -4.11 -23.45
CA GLU A 123 -15.91 -4.60 -22.76
C GLU A 123 -15.58 -5.32 -21.43
N ARG A 124 -14.36 -5.84 -21.29
CA ARG A 124 -13.95 -6.63 -20.12
C ARG A 124 -12.78 -6.03 -19.37
N ARG A 125 -12.33 -4.82 -19.74
CA ARG A 125 -11.15 -4.18 -19.14
C ARG A 125 -11.31 -4.00 -17.63
N GLY A 126 -12.47 -3.49 -17.20
CA GLY A 126 -12.77 -3.30 -15.78
C GLY A 126 -12.79 -4.62 -14.98
N GLU A 127 -13.40 -5.68 -15.54
CA GLU A 127 -13.42 -7.01 -14.92
C GLU A 127 -12.00 -7.56 -14.72
N LEU A 128 -11.15 -7.45 -15.75
CA LEU A 128 -9.78 -7.97 -15.71
C LEU A 128 -8.90 -7.19 -14.71
N ILE A 129 -9.05 -5.87 -14.65
CA ILE A 129 -8.38 -5.04 -13.64
C ILE A 129 -8.84 -5.44 -12.26
N GLY A 130 -10.14 -5.61 -12.05
CA GLY A 130 -10.70 -6.05 -10.77
C GLY A 130 -10.15 -7.40 -10.30
N LEU A 131 -10.01 -8.37 -11.21
CA LEU A 131 -9.42 -9.68 -10.91
C LEU A 131 -7.92 -9.56 -10.54
N MET A 132 -7.16 -8.72 -11.25
CA MET A 132 -5.75 -8.46 -10.90
C MET A 132 -5.63 -7.80 -9.52
N LEU A 133 -6.47 -6.80 -9.21
CA LEU A 133 -6.49 -6.13 -7.91
C LEU A 133 -6.91 -7.08 -6.78
N SER A 134 -7.80 -8.04 -7.05
CA SER A 134 -8.14 -9.09 -6.08
C SER A 134 -6.92 -9.92 -5.70
N ALA A 135 -5.99 -10.17 -6.62
CA ALA A 135 -4.73 -10.85 -6.30
C ALA A 135 -3.83 -10.01 -5.36
N ALA A 136 -3.83 -8.68 -5.49
CA ALA A 136 -3.15 -7.81 -4.53
C ALA A 136 -3.77 -7.89 -3.14
N VAL A 137 -5.10 -7.94 -3.03
CA VAL A 137 -5.80 -8.14 -1.75
C VAL A 137 -5.42 -9.48 -1.13
N PHE A 138 -5.34 -10.55 -1.93
CA PHE A 138 -4.82 -11.84 -1.46
C PHE A 138 -3.37 -11.74 -0.98
N GLY A 139 -2.52 -10.97 -1.67
CA GLY A 139 -1.16 -10.68 -1.21
C GLY A 139 -1.15 -9.97 0.15
N ALA A 140 -2.03 -9.00 0.36
CA ALA A 140 -2.17 -8.29 1.64
C ALA A 140 -2.63 -9.23 2.78
N LEU A 141 -3.43 -10.25 2.47
CA LEU A 141 -3.81 -11.30 3.42
C LEU A 141 -2.64 -12.24 3.74
N LEU A 142 -1.90 -12.68 2.72
CA LEU A 142 -0.79 -13.61 2.89
C LEU A 142 0.45 -12.97 3.53
N GLY A 143 0.63 -11.65 3.37
CA GLY A 143 1.76 -10.94 3.96
C GLY A 143 1.90 -11.11 5.47
N PRO A 144 0.88 -10.80 6.28
CA PRO A 144 0.91 -11.05 7.72
C PRO A 144 1.14 -12.51 8.11
N VAL A 145 0.63 -13.46 7.30
CA VAL A 145 0.89 -14.90 7.51
C VAL A 145 2.37 -15.20 7.30
N LEU A 146 2.97 -14.69 6.21
CA LEU A 146 4.38 -14.84 5.92
C LEU A 146 5.26 -14.20 7.01
N GLY A 147 4.93 -12.97 7.42
CA GLY A 147 5.67 -12.27 8.47
C GLY A 147 5.61 -13.01 9.82
N SER A 148 4.44 -13.54 10.20
CA SER A 148 4.29 -14.34 11.41
C SER A 148 5.07 -15.67 11.31
N ALA A 149 5.06 -16.33 10.15
CA ALA A 149 5.85 -17.51 9.90
C ALA A 149 7.34 -17.18 9.97
N ALA A 150 7.78 -16.06 9.40
CA ALA A 150 9.17 -15.62 9.44
C ALA A 150 9.70 -15.42 10.88
N ALA A 151 8.84 -14.94 11.79
CA ALA A 151 9.19 -14.82 13.21
C ALA A 151 9.43 -16.19 13.89
N THR A 152 8.90 -17.29 13.35
CA THR A 152 9.01 -18.64 13.92
C THR A 152 10.03 -19.52 13.21
N ILE A 153 10.03 -19.54 11.87
CA ILE A 153 10.93 -20.37 11.05
C ILE A 153 12.23 -19.65 10.66
N GLY A 154 12.34 -18.36 10.97
CA GLY A 154 13.45 -17.48 10.61
C GLY A 154 13.16 -16.61 9.37
N LEU A 155 13.83 -15.46 9.32
CA LEU A 155 13.68 -14.50 8.21
C LEU A 155 14.18 -15.06 6.88
N VAL A 156 15.33 -15.78 6.90
CA VAL A 156 15.99 -16.30 5.68
C VAL A 156 15.06 -17.21 4.87
N PRO A 157 14.50 -18.31 5.42
CA PRO A 157 13.65 -19.19 4.62
C PRO A 157 12.37 -18.51 4.12
N ALA A 158 11.77 -17.65 4.95
CA ALA A 158 10.54 -16.94 4.58
C ALA A 158 10.75 -15.96 3.42
N PHE A 159 11.77 -15.10 3.51
CA PHE A 159 12.05 -14.12 2.47
C PHE A 159 12.76 -14.69 1.25
N ALA A 160 13.51 -15.79 1.40
CA ALA A 160 14.03 -16.57 0.26
C ALA A 160 12.90 -17.19 -0.57
N ALA A 161 11.82 -17.67 0.07
CA ALA A 161 10.65 -18.15 -0.67
C ALA A 161 10.03 -17.07 -1.55
N VAL A 162 9.88 -15.84 -1.03
CA VAL A 162 9.40 -14.67 -1.82
C VAL A 162 10.37 -14.37 -2.97
N ALA A 163 11.68 -14.40 -2.71
CA ALA A 163 12.70 -14.14 -3.71
C ALA A 163 12.65 -15.18 -4.85
N ILE A 164 12.51 -16.46 -4.52
CA ILE A 164 12.40 -17.55 -5.50
C ILE A 164 11.14 -17.40 -6.34
N VAL A 165 9.99 -17.15 -5.70
CA VAL A 165 8.72 -16.94 -6.41
C VAL A 165 8.81 -15.72 -7.30
N GLY A 166 9.35 -14.60 -6.80
CA GLY A 166 9.55 -13.37 -7.58
C GLY A 166 10.45 -13.59 -8.80
N ALA A 167 11.56 -14.31 -8.63
CA ALA A 167 12.46 -14.67 -9.72
C ALA A 167 11.79 -15.59 -10.76
N ALA A 168 10.99 -16.56 -10.33
CA ALA A 168 10.23 -17.42 -11.23
C ALA A 168 9.19 -16.62 -12.04
N ILE A 169 8.52 -15.66 -11.41
CA ILE A 169 7.58 -14.74 -12.09
C ILE A 169 8.35 -13.82 -13.04
N ALA A 170 9.56 -13.35 -12.69
CA ALA A 170 10.41 -12.54 -13.57
C ALA A 170 10.80 -13.31 -14.84
N LEU A 171 11.18 -14.59 -14.70
CA LEU A 171 11.45 -15.48 -15.83
C LEU A 171 10.19 -15.67 -16.69
N TRP A 172 9.04 -15.90 -16.07
CA TRP A 172 7.77 -15.99 -16.81
C TRP A 172 7.46 -14.70 -17.55
N ALA A 173 7.60 -13.52 -16.91
CA ALA A 173 7.44 -12.23 -17.58
C ALA A 173 8.40 -12.05 -18.76
N GLY A 174 9.64 -12.56 -18.66
CA GLY A 174 10.64 -12.52 -19.71
C GLY A 174 10.26 -13.27 -20.98
N ILE A 175 9.51 -14.37 -20.87
CA ILE A 175 9.08 -15.19 -22.03
C ILE A 175 7.68 -14.82 -22.57
N GLU A 176 6.84 -14.14 -21.76
CA GLU A 176 5.48 -13.78 -22.19
C GLU A 176 5.51 -12.69 -23.28
N PRO A 177 4.73 -12.83 -24.37
CA PRO A 177 4.65 -11.81 -25.40
C PRO A 177 4.14 -10.48 -24.87
N ALA A 178 4.86 -9.39 -25.12
CA ALA A 178 4.47 -8.05 -24.70
C ALA A 178 4.08 -7.15 -25.89
N PRO A 179 3.19 -6.17 -25.70
CA PRO A 179 2.94 -5.15 -26.72
C PRO A 179 4.22 -4.33 -26.95
N ARG A 180 4.34 -3.78 -28.17
CA ARG A 180 5.40 -2.81 -28.45
C ARG A 180 5.22 -1.57 -27.60
N PRO A 181 6.31 -0.87 -27.21
CA PRO A 181 6.19 0.41 -26.53
C PRO A 181 5.29 1.37 -27.31
N GLY A 182 4.39 2.05 -26.61
CA GLY A 182 3.46 3.03 -27.21
C GLY A 182 4.15 4.34 -27.59
N GLU A 183 3.34 5.34 -28.02
CA GLU A 183 3.84 6.68 -28.32
C GLU A 183 4.45 7.34 -27.09
N ARG A 184 5.55 8.06 -27.33
CA ARG A 184 6.36 8.71 -26.31
C ARG A 184 5.67 9.98 -25.82
N ARG A 185 4.94 9.91 -24.72
CA ARG A 185 4.41 11.13 -24.06
C ARG A 185 5.30 11.49 -22.85
N PRO A 186 5.72 12.75 -22.70
CA PRO A 186 6.50 13.16 -21.53
C PRO A 186 5.66 13.06 -20.25
N PHE A 187 6.17 12.39 -19.23
CA PHE A 187 5.48 12.15 -17.95
C PHE A 187 4.93 13.45 -17.33
N PHE A 188 5.73 14.52 -17.30
CA PHE A 188 5.29 15.80 -16.73
C PHE A 188 4.19 16.52 -17.54
N ALA A 189 4.13 16.33 -18.86
CA ALA A 189 3.04 16.88 -19.67
C ALA A 189 1.71 16.17 -19.37
N MET A 190 1.78 14.91 -18.95
CA MET A 190 0.63 14.11 -18.57
C MET A 190 0.11 14.46 -17.16
N LEU A 191 0.95 15.02 -16.26
CA LEU A 191 0.53 15.44 -14.91
C LEU A 191 -0.31 16.73 -14.91
N ARG A 192 -0.18 17.58 -15.92
CA ARG A 192 -0.90 18.87 -15.97
C ARG A 192 -2.42 18.77 -15.81
N PRO A 193 -3.13 17.84 -16.47
CA PRO A 193 -4.58 17.66 -16.27
C PRO A 193 -4.92 17.18 -14.87
N VAL A 194 -4.00 16.48 -14.20
CA VAL A 194 -4.20 15.85 -12.90
C VAL A 194 -4.09 16.84 -11.73
N LEU A 195 -3.45 18.00 -11.96
CA LEU A 195 -3.27 19.05 -10.95
C LEU A 195 -4.51 19.97 -10.79
N GLN A 196 -5.64 19.61 -11.36
CA GLN A 196 -6.89 20.38 -11.17
C GLN A 196 -7.41 20.23 -9.74
N PRO A 197 -7.97 21.29 -9.11
CA PRO A 197 -8.34 21.26 -7.69
C PRO A 197 -9.29 20.14 -7.27
N HIS A 198 -10.24 19.77 -8.12
CA HIS A 198 -11.16 18.67 -7.84
C HIS A 198 -10.49 17.29 -7.88
N LEU A 199 -9.43 17.12 -8.67
CA LEU A 199 -8.60 15.90 -8.70
C LEU A 199 -7.66 15.84 -7.50
N ALA A 200 -7.17 17.00 -7.03
CA ALA A 200 -6.34 17.10 -5.83
C ALA A 200 -7.09 16.58 -4.58
N THR A 201 -8.40 16.84 -4.45
CA THR A 201 -9.21 16.26 -3.37
C THR A 201 -9.22 14.73 -3.42
N GLY A 202 -9.41 14.14 -4.61
CA GLY A 202 -9.34 12.69 -4.78
C GLY A 202 -7.97 12.12 -4.40
N LEU A 203 -6.89 12.76 -4.85
CA LEU A 203 -5.51 12.35 -4.51
C LEU A 203 -5.21 12.47 -3.02
N TRP A 204 -5.67 13.54 -2.37
CA TRP A 204 -5.54 13.68 -0.92
C TRP A 204 -6.26 12.54 -0.17
N LEU A 205 -7.49 12.22 -0.54
CA LEU A 205 -8.25 11.14 0.08
C LEU A 205 -7.58 9.77 -0.14
N ILE A 206 -6.94 9.56 -1.30
CA ILE A 206 -6.16 8.37 -1.60
C ILE A 206 -4.90 8.30 -0.72
N ALA A 207 -4.20 9.43 -0.52
CA ALA A 207 -3.00 9.49 0.31
C ALA A 207 -3.30 9.38 1.81
N LEU A 208 -4.47 9.85 2.24
CA LEU A 208 -4.86 9.88 3.65
C LEU A 208 -5.01 8.48 4.26
N SER A 209 -5.61 7.53 3.55
CA SER A 209 -5.77 6.16 4.03
C SER A 209 -4.43 5.48 4.39
N PRO A 210 -3.43 5.40 3.49
CA PRO A 210 -2.14 4.82 3.84
C PRO A 210 -1.34 5.65 4.85
N LEU A 211 -1.53 6.96 4.93
CA LEU A 211 -0.93 7.80 5.97
C LEU A 211 -1.43 7.38 7.35
N LEU A 212 -2.73 7.19 7.51
CA LEU A 212 -3.35 6.73 8.75
C LEU A 212 -2.93 5.29 9.07
N PHE A 213 -3.03 4.40 8.07
CA PHE A 213 -2.73 2.98 8.24
C PHE A 213 -1.26 2.73 8.60
N SER A 214 -0.31 3.40 7.95
CA SER A 214 1.12 3.16 8.17
C SER A 214 1.57 3.58 9.57
N GLY A 215 0.98 4.63 10.15
CA GLY A 215 1.20 4.99 11.55
C GLY A 215 0.71 3.89 12.50
N LEU A 216 -0.49 3.36 12.26
CA LEU A 216 -1.01 2.23 13.04
C LEU A 216 -0.18 0.96 12.86
N ALA A 217 0.31 0.68 11.66
CA ALA A 217 1.11 -0.50 11.35
C ALA A 217 2.48 -0.51 12.05
N VAL A 218 2.91 0.62 12.59
CA VAL A 218 4.08 0.73 13.47
C VAL A 218 3.69 0.59 14.94
N LEU A 219 2.73 1.38 15.41
CA LEU A 219 2.45 1.52 16.84
C LEU A 219 1.66 0.33 17.41
N VAL A 220 0.68 -0.16 16.66
CA VAL A 220 -0.19 -1.24 17.15
C VAL A 220 0.54 -2.58 17.36
N PRO A 221 1.40 -3.07 16.44
CA PRO A 221 2.18 -4.28 16.70
C PRO A 221 3.06 -4.18 17.94
N LEU A 222 3.69 -3.02 18.17
CA LEU A 222 4.51 -2.78 19.37
C LEU A 222 3.68 -2.81 20.65
N GLU A 223 2.50 -2.20 20.64
CA GLU A 223 1.61 -2.22 21.78
C GLU A 223 1.02 -3.61 22.05
N LEU A 224 0.63 -4.36 20.99
CA LEU A 224 0.19 -5.75 21.15
C LEU A 224 1.30 -6.64 21.74
N SER A 225 2.57 -6.46 21.30
CA SER A 225 3.71 -7.16 21.89
C SER A 225 3.89 -6.79 23.36
N ARG A 226 3.80 -5.50 23.71
CA ARG A 226 3.84 -5.02 25.10
C ARG A 226 2.74 -5.63 25.98
N LEU A 227 1.57 -5.90 25.39
CA LEU A 227 0.44 -6.57 26.04
C LEU A 227 0.56 -8.11 26.04
N GLY A 228 1.72 -8.66 25.63
CA GLY A 228 2.03 -10.09 25.65
C GLY A 228 1.61 -10.90 24.44
N TRP A 229 1.20 -10.24 23.35
CA TRP A 229 0.86 -10.92 22.10
C TRP A 229 2.08 -11.08 21.19
N GLY A 230 2.41 -12.34 20.84
CA GLY A 230 3.51 -12.64 19.91
C GLY A 230 3.13 -12.37 18.44
N ALA A 231 4.13 -12.50 17.55
CA ALA A 231 4.01 -12.20 16.12
C ALA A 231 2.84 -12.91 15.43
N ALA A 232 2.51 -14.16 15.84
CA ALA A 232 1.38 -14.90 15.28
C ALA A 232 0.03 -14.22 15.60
N ALA A 233 -0.16 -13.73 16.82
CA ALA A 233 -1.38 -13.03 17.21
C ALA A 233 -1.47 -11.66 16.54
N VAL A 234 -0.35 -10.92 16.45
CA VAL A 234 -0.27 -9.67 15.68
C VAL A 234 -0.63 -9.91 14.21
N GLY A 235 -0.03 -10.93 13.59
CA GLY A 235 -0.35 -11.29 12.21
C GLY A 235 -1.82 -11.68 12.02
N ALA A 236 -2.42 -12.39 12.98
CA ALA A 236 -3.83 -12.75 12.94
C ALA A 236 -4.74 -11.49 12.96
N VAL A 237 -4.43 -10.48 13.78
CA VAL A 237 -5.17 -9.21 13.80
C VAL A 237 -5.15 -8.55 12.43
N PHE A 238 -3.97 -8.40 11.81
CA PHE A 238 -3.85 -7.74 10.51
C PHE A 238 -4.42 -8.60 9.37
N PHE A 239 -4.32 -9.94 9.46
CA PHE A 239 -4.99 -10.85 8.53
C PHE A 239 -6.51 -10.70 8.56
N VAL A 240 -7.10 -10.75 9.77
CA VAL A 240 -8.55 -10.62 9.95
C VAL A 240 -9.02 -9.22 9.51
N SER A 241 -8.25 -8.17 9.82
CA SER A 241 -8.54 -6.80 9.38
C SER A 241 -8.53 -6.68 7.86
N ALA A 242 -7.53 -7.25 7.17
CA ALA A 242 -7.45 -7.24 5.72
C ALA A 242 -8.56 -8.08 5.07
N ALA A 243 -8.93 -9.23 5.67
CA ALA A 243 -10.04 -10.05 5.21
C ALA A 243 -11.39 -9.32 5.32
N PHE A 244 -11.60 -8.64 6.44
CA PHE A 244 -12.82 -7.85 6.66
C PHE A 244 -12.88 -6.64 5.71
N GLU A 245 -11.77 -5.96 5.51
CA GLU A 245 -11.61 -4.88 4.53
C GLU A 245 -11.98 -5.35 3.11
N ALA A 246 -11.48 -6.51 2.68
CA ALA A 246 -11.79 -7.08 1.38
C ALA A 246 -13.29 -7.32 1.16
N ILE A 247 -14.02 -7.69 2.23
CA ILE A 247 -15.48 -7.87 2.19
C ILE A 247 -16.21 -6.52 2.14
N VAL A 248 -15.70 -5.52 2.87
CA VAL A 248 -16.38 -4.22 3.00
C VAL A 248 -16.09 -3.29 1.82
N HIS A 249 -14.96 -3.42 1.13
CA HIS A 249 -14.62 -2.58 -0.04
C HIS A 249 -15.74 -2.48 -1.10
N PRO A 250 -16.35 -3.59 -1.57
CA PRO A 250 -17.46 -3.51 -2.52
C PRO A 250 -18.70 -2.79 -1.96
N LEU A 251 -18.94 -2.88 -0.64
CA LEU A 251 -20.05 -2.18 0.01
C LEU A 251 -19.81 -0.67 0.07
N LEU A 252 -18.56 -0.25 0.37
CA LEU A 252 -18.14 1.15 0.32
C LEU A 252 -18.25 1.70 -1.10
N GLY A 253 -17.87 0.92 -2.12
CA GLY A 253 -18.04 1.29 -3.53
C GLY A 253 -19.50 1.54 -3.88
N ARG A 254 -20.38 0.59 -3.56
CA ARG A 254 -21.84 0.73 -3.78
C ARG A 254 -22.44 1.93 -3.03
N TRP A 255 -21.99 2.18 -1.81
CA TRP A 255 -22.42 3.35 -1.05
C TRP A 255 -21.96 4.65 -1.71
N THR A 256 -20.70 4.70 -2.14
CA THR A 256 -20.13 5.85 -2.89
C THR A 256 -20.91 6.13 -4.18
N ASP A 257 -21.30 5.08 -4.93
CA ASP A 257 -22.06 5.22 -6.17
C ASP A 257 -23.48 5.76 -5.94
N ARG A 258 -24.14 5.37 -4.84
CA ARG A 258 -25.50 5.78 -4.51
C ARG A 258 -25.59 7.13 -3.81
N ALA A 259 -24.68 7.42 -2.90
CA ALA A 259 -24.73 8.57 -2.00
C ALA A 259 -23.73 9.69 -2.34
N GLY A 260 -22.93 9.49 -3.41
CA GLY A 260 -21.79 10.34 -3.72
C GLY A 260 -20.59 10.08 -2.80
N TYR A 261 -19.44 10.65 -3.12
CA TYR A 261 -18.20 10.43 -2.39
C TYR A 261 -18.19 11.05 -0.99
N LEU A 262 -18.90 12.16 -0.80
CA LEU A 262 -18.78 12.97 0.42
C LEU A 262 -19.32 12.26 1.67
N ARG A 263 -20.50 11.60 1.57
CA ARG A 263 -21.13 10.93 2.72
C ARG A 263 -20.27 9.81 3.31
N PRO A 264 -19.79 8.83 2.52
CA PRO A 264 -18.91 7.78 3.08
C PRO A 264 -17.62 8.36 3.65
N VAL A 265 -17.02 9.39 3.02
CA VAL A 265 -15.80 10.05 3.52
C VAL A 265 -16.05 10.72 4.87
N VAL A 266 -17.11 11.51 5.00
CA VAL A 266 -17.42 12.22 6.27
C VAL A 266 -17.68 11.21 7.40
N VAL A 267 -18.51 10.19 7.15
CA VAL A 267 -18.78 9.15 8.16
C VAL A 267 -17.50 8.39 8.52
N GLY A 268 -16.71 7.97 7.50
CA GLY A 268 -15.45 7.29 7.72
C GLY A 268 -14.46 8.11 8.55
N LEU A 269 -14.32 9.41 8.25
CA LEU A 269 -13.43 10.30 9.03
C LEU A 269 -13.93 10.52 10.47
N LEU A 270 -15.23 10.65 10.69
CA LEU A 270 -15.79 10.75 12.06
C LEU A 270 -15.54 9.48 12.86
N VAL A 271 -15.75 8.31 12.26
CA VAL A 271 -15.44 7.02 12.88
C VAL A 271 -13.93 6.91 13.15
N THR A 272 -13.09 7.31 12.19
CA THR A 272 -11.63 7.34 12.33
C THR A 272 -11.21 8.20 13.51
N VAL A 273 -11.76 9.41 13.67
CA VAL A 273 -11.49 10.30 14.80
C VAL A 273 -11.84 9.60 16.11
N GLY A 274 -13.01 8.97 16.21
CA GLY A 274 -13.42 8.21 17.40
C GLY A 274 -12.45 7.08 17.74
N ILE A 275 -12.00 6.32 16.73
CA ILE A 275 -11.04 5.23 16.92
C ILE A 275 -9.67 5.76 17.36
N LEU A 276 -9.14 6.79 16.70
CA LEU A 276 -7.84 7.38 17.03
C LEU A 276 -7.81 7.94 18.46
N LEU A 277 -8.91 8.51 18.92
CA LEU A 277 -9.05 8.99 20.30
C LEU A 277 -9.18 7.84 21.32
N ALA A 278 -9.71 6.68 20.92
CA ALA A 278 -9.86 5.50 21.78
C ALA A 278 -8.56 4.68 21.89
N LEU A 279 -7.71 4.66 20.85
CA LEU A 279 -6.49 3.84 20.78
C LEU A 279 -5.54 4.01 21.98
N PRO A 280 -5.25 5.23 22.50
CA PRO A 280 -4.35 5.39 23.64
C PRO A 280 -4.85 4.72 24.94
N TRP A 281 -6.14 4.45 25.02
CA TRP A 281 -6.80 3.88 26.21
C TRP A 281 -7.07 2.37 26.04
N ALA A 282 -6.65 1.77 24.94
CA ALA A 282 -6.86 0.36 24.64
C ALA A 282 -5.87 -0.53 25.41
N GLY A 283 -5.94 -0.55 26.75
CA GLY A 283 -5.09 -1.38 27.61
C GLY A 283 -5.37 -2.89 27.56
N ASN A 284 -6.20 -3.35 26.64
CA ASN A 284 -6.54 -4.74 26.42
C ASN A 284 -6.26 -5.12 24.96
N PRO A 285 -5.53 -6.23 24.69
CA PRO A 285 -5.15 -6.60 23.32
C PRO A 285 -6.35 -6.93 22.42
N TRP A 286 -7.44 -7.47 22.95
CA TRP A 286 -8.67 -7.75 22.21
C TRP A 286 -9.38 -6.46 21.75
N LEU A 287 -9.44 -5.46 22.66
CA LEU A 287 -9.98 -4.15 22.33
C LEU A 287 -9.12 -3.46 21.26
N LEU A 288 -7.80 -3.53 21.41
CA LEU A 288 -6.87 -2.99 20.43
C LEU A 288 -7.04 -3.65 19.07
N GLY A 289 -7.15 -4.99 19.02
CA GLY A 289 -7.42 -5.74 17.79
C GLY A 289 -8.76 -5.34 17.14
N LEU A 290 -9.82 -5.18 17.94
CA LEU A 290 -11.11 -4.68 17.44
C LEU A 290 -11.01 -3.27 16.86
N LEU A 291 -10.30 -2.36 17.54
CA LEU A 291 -10.11 -1.00 17.05
C LEU A 291 -9.32 -0.98 15.71
N VAL A 292 -8.32 -1.86 15.55
CA VAL A 292 -7.60 -2.01 14.27
C VAL A 292 -8.50 -2.51 13.16
N LEU A 293 -9.34 -3.51 13.44
CA LEU A 293 -10.31 -4.03 12.48
C LEU A 293 -11.29 -2.93 12.03
N LEU A 294 -11.80 -2.13 12.96
CA LEU A 294 -12.68 -1.00 12.63
C LEU A 294 -11.93 0.13 11.91
N ALA A 295 -10.68 0.39 12.29
CA ALA A 295 -9.83 1.39 11.66
C ALA A 295 -9.55 1.06 10.19
N SER A 296 -9.27 -0.20 9.87
CA SER A 296 -9.00 -0.62 8.49
C SER A 296 -10.16 -0.28 7.57
N VAL A 297 -11.39 -0.49 8.00
CA VAL A 297 -12.60 -0.12 7.26
C VAL A 297 -12.80 1.39 7.19
N ALA A 298 -12.64 2.09 8.32
CA ALA A 298 -12.85 3.53 8.39
C ALA A 298 -11.84 4.29 7.51
N PHE A 299 -10.58 3.85 7.47
CA PHE A 299 -9.54 4.45 6.61
C PHE A 299 -9.86 4.24 5.13
N ASN A 300 -10.37 3.08 4.76
CA ASN A 300 -10.78 2.77 3.38
C ASN A 300 -12.03 3.53 2.93
N ALA A 301 -12.81 4.09 3.85
CA ALA A 301 -13.88 5.03 3.52
C ALA A 301 -13.35 6.38 2.97
N THR A 302 -12.03 6.63 3.01
CA THR A 302 -11.39 7.72 2.26
C THR A 302 -10.81 7.22 0.93
N LEU A 303 -10.16 6.06 0.91
CA LEU A 303 -9.50 5.50 -0.25
C LEU A 303 -10.48 5.19 -1.40
N VAL A 304 -11.55 4.43 -1.10
CA VAL A 304 -12.50 3.98 -2.13
C VAL A 304 -13.22 5.15 -2.79
N PRO A 305 -13.83 6.10 -2.04
CA PRO A 305 -14.44 7.28 -2.65
C PRO A 305 -13.42 8.22 -3.32
N GLY A 306 -12.22 8.37 -2.74
CA GLY A 306 -11.13 9.16 -3.32
C GLY A 306 -10.71 8.64 -4.69
N THR A 307 -10.55 7.33 -4.81
CA THR A 307 -10.22 6.65 -6.08
C THR A 307 -11.35 6.81 -7.10
N ALA A 308 -12.61 6.66 -6.68
CA ALA A 308 -13.77 6.86 -7.55
C ALA A 308 -13.88 8.32 -8.05
N LEU A 309 -13.64 9.31 -7.17
CA LEU A 309 -13.62 10.73 -7.53
C LEU A 309 -12.52 11.03 -8.56
N PHE A 310 -11.31 10.53 -8.30
CA PHE A 310 -10.14 10.74 -9.15
C PHE A 310 -10.33 10.07 -10.53
N SER A 311 -10.77 8.80 -10.56
CA SER A 311 -11.00 8.04 -11.80
C SER A 311 -12.05 8.73 -12.70
N ARG A 312 -13.20 9.12 -12.15
CA ARG A 312 -14.25 9.84 -12.90
C ARG A 312 -13.75 11.18 -13.44
N GLY A 313 -12.91 11.88 -12.67
CA GLY A 313 -12.34 13.16 -13.10
C GLY A 313 -11.33 12.99 -14.23
N THR A 314 -10.46 11.97 -14.16
CA THR A 314 -9.47 11.66 -15.20
C THR A 314 -10.12 11.14 -16.49
N GLU A 315 -11.20 10.35 -16.38
CA GLU A 315 -12.00 9.91 -17.54
C GLU A 315 -12.63 11.11 -18.28
N LYS A 316 -13.25 12.05 -17.55
CA LYS A 316 -13.81 13.27 -18.11
C LYS A 316 -12.75 14.15 -18.78
N ALA A 317 -11.53 14.16 -18.26
CA ALA A 317 -10.38 14.88 -18.82
C ALA A 317 -9.71 14.13 -20.00
N GLY A 318 -10.20 12.94 -20.39
CA GLY A 318 -9.58 12.12 -21.44
C GLY A 318 -8.17 11.64 -21.09
N THR A 319 -7.86 11.51 -19.79
CA THR A 319 -6.54 11.09 -19.32
C THR A 319 -6.36 9.58 -19.53
N ASP A 320 -5.15 9.18 -19.94
CA ASP A 320 -4.80 7.77 -20.05
C ASP A 320 -4.92 7.04 -18.71
N GLN A 321 -5.56 5.85 -18.71
CA GLN A 321 -5.83 5.09 -17.50
C GLN A 321 -4.55 4.61 -16.80
N ALA A 322 -3.49 4.26 -17.55
CA ALA A 322 -2.23 3.82 -16.97
C ALA A 322 -1.56 4.97 -16.22
N LEU A 323 -1.65 6.20 -16.76
CA LEU A 323 -1.19 7.39 -16.08
C LEU A 323 -2.01 7.67 -14.81
N ALA A 324 -3.34 7.64 -14.93
CA ALA A 324 -4.23 7.86 -13.78
C ALA A 324 -3.90 6.88 -12.65
N PHE A 325 -3.64 5.61 -12.96
CA PHE A 325 -3.20 4.61 -12.00
C PHE A 325 -1.82 4.94 -11.41
N GLY A 326 -0.85 5.35 -12.23
CA GLY A 326 0.47 5.76 -11.75
C GLY A 326 0.41 6.91 -10.74
N VAL A 327 -0.46 7.90 -11.00
CA VAL A 327 -0.67 9.03 -10.08
C VAL A 327 -1.40 8.60 -8.80
N THR A 328 -2.37 7.69 -8.91
CA THR A 328 -3.02 7.08 -7.74
C THR A 328 -2.00 6.35 -6.86
N ASN A 329 -1.12 5.56 -7.46
CA ASN A 329 -0.06 4.85 -6.75
C ASN A 329 0.96 5.81 -6.09
N PHE A 330 1.31 6.90 -6.78
CA PHE A 330 2.14 7.97 -6.22
C PHE A 330 1.49 8.62 -4.99
N ALA A 331 0.19 8.93 -5.04
CA ALA A 331 -0.55 9.49 -3.92
C ALA A 331 -0.60 8.50 -2.74
N TRP A 332 -0.89 7.23 -3.00
CA TRP A 332 -0.86 6.17 -1.99
C TRP A 332 0.52 6.06 -1.33
N ALA A 333 1.57 6.01 -2.14
CA ALA A 333 2.93 5.88 -1.67
C ALA A 333 3.40 7.09 -0.83
N SER A 334 2.96 8.31 -1.17
CA SER A 334 3.28 9.52 -0.41
C SER A 334 2.70 9.46 1.00
N GLY A 335 1.45 9.02 1.14
CA GLY A 335 0.82 8.82 2.45
C GLY A 335 1.57 7.80 3.30
N TYR A 336 1.89 6.64 2.70
CA TYR A 336 2.59 5.57 3.41
C TYR A 336 4.02 5.96 3.82
N ALA A 337 4.77 6.62 2.92
CA ALA A 337 6.13 7.08 3.17
C ALA A 337 6.23 8.08 4.31
N VAL A 338 5.19 8.88 4.52
CA VAL A 338 5.16 9.92 5.57
C VAL A 338 4.55 9.38 6.87
N GLY A 339 3.48 8.59 6.80
CA GLY A 339 2.70 8.21 7.97
C GLY A 339 3.46 7.32 8.96
N ALA A 340 4.23 6.35 8.48
CA ALA A 340 4.99 5.45 9.35
C ALA A 340 6.13 6.17 10.10
N PRO A 341 7.04 6.92 9.44
CA PRO A 341 8.09 7.67 10.15
C PRO A 341 7.52 8.75 11.06
N LEU A 342 6.48 9.47 10.60
CA LEU A 342 5.85 10.52 11.39
C LEU A 342 5.20 9.94 12.66
N GLY A 343 4.44 8.85 12.50
CA GLY A 343 3.80 8.17 13.61
C GLY A 343 4.81 7.69 14.66
N GLY A 344 5.88 7.03 14.22
CA GLY A 344 6.94 6.58 15.13
C GLY A 344 7.69 7.72 15.81
N THR A 345 8.03 8.78 15.06
CA THR A 345 8.75 9.94 15.63
C THR A 345 7.92 10.69 16.66
N LEU A 346 6.65 10.93 16.39
CA LEU A 346 5.76 11.59 17.35
C LEU A 346 5.54 10.74 18.59
N ALA A 347 5.50 9.42 18.44
CA ALA A 347 5.39 8.51 19.57
C ALA A 347 6.66 8.47 20.45
N ASP A 348 7.85 8.60 19.85
CA ASP A 348 9.11 8.72 20.61
C ASP A 348 9.20 10.06 21.36
N LEU A 349 8.67 11.14 20.78
CA LEU A 349 8.73 12.49 21.39
C LEU A 349 7.78 12.68 22.58
N GLY A 350 6.62 12.04 22.57
CA GLY A 350 5.62 12.31 23.58
C GLY A 350 4.59 11.20 23.81
N GLY A 351 4.94 9.98 23.42
CA GLY A 351 4.07 8.81 23.55
C GLY A 351 3.07 8.64 22.42
N ASP A 352 2.49 7.45 22.35
CA ASP A 352 1.60 7.03 21.26
C ASP A 352 0.37 7.94 21.12
N ALA A 353 -0.09 8.52 22.23
CA ALA A 353 -1.22 9.44 22.26
C ALA A 353 -0.96 10.68 21.36
N ILE A 354 0.26 11.25 21.36
CA ILE A 354 0.59 12.40 20.50
C ILE A 354 0.50 12.00 19.01
N SER A 355 0.97 10.81 18.67
CA SER A 355 0.85 10.31 17.30
C SER A 355 -0.61 10.19 16.87
N TYR A 356 -1.45 9.55 17.68
CA TYR A 356 -2.89 9.40 17.37
C TYR A 356 -3.62 10.74 17.34
N LEU A 357 -3.30 11.67 18.24
CA LEU A 357 -3.87 13.02 18.24
C LEU A 357 -3.47 13.81 16.99
N SER A 358 -2.23 13.71 16.53
CA SER A 358 -1.80 14.37 15.30
C SER A 358 -2.57 13.87 14.08
N LEU A 359 -2.78 12.54 13.96
CA LEU A 359 -3.61 11.95 12.91
C LEU A 359 -5.08 12.39 13.05
N THR A 360 -5.59 12.52 14.27
CA THR A 360 -6.93 13.07 14.53
C THR A 360 -7.06 14.50 14.00
N VAL A 361 -6.06 15.35 14.24
CA VAL A 361 -6.03 16.73 13.72
C VAL A 361 -6.06 16.71 12.18
N VAL A 362 -5.29 15.85 11.54
CA VAL A 362 -5.31 15.71 10.07
C VAL A 362 -6.70 15.34 9.57
N CYS A 363 -7.38 14.39 10.24
CA CYS A 363 -8.75 14.01 9.88
C CYS A 363 -9.75 15.17 10.06
N LEU A 364 -9.66 15.92 11.16
CA LEU A 364 -10.52 17.08 11.42
C LEU A 364 -10.28 18.21 10.42
N LEU A 365 -9.02 18.50 10.09
CA LEU A 365 -8.68 19.48 9.04
C LEU A 365 -9.23 19.05 7.70
N THR A 366 -9.15 17.76 7.36
CA THR A 366 -9.74 17.21 6.13
C THR A 366 -11.27 17.43 6.12
N LEU A 367 -11.96 17.16 7.23
CA LEU A 367 -13.40 17.42 7.33
C LEU A 367 -13.76 18.89 7.13
N VAL A 368 -12.97 19.82 7.69
CA VAL A 368 -13.16 21.27 7.52
C VAL A 368 -12.95 21.68 6.05
N LEU A 369 -11.92 21.16 5.40
CA LEU A 369 -11.62 21.46 4.00
C LEU A 369 -12.74 20.93 3.07
N LEU A 370 -13.24 19.72 3.31
CA LEU A 370 -14.33 19.14 2.53
C LEU A 370 -15.65 19.95 2.64
N ARG A 371 -15.92 20.59 3.78
CA ARG A 371 -17.09 21.48 3.93
C ARG A 371 -17.02 22.74 3.07
N LYS A 372 -15.82 23.20 2.71
CA LYS A 372 -15.63 24.39 1.87
C LYS A 372 -15.75 24.08 0.37
N THR A 373 -15.71 22.80 0.00
CA THR A 373 -15.82 22.35 -1.41
C THR A 373 -17.24 21.96 -1.81
N VAL A 374 -18.18 22.01 -0.88
CA VAL A 374 -19.62 21.82 -1.03
C VAL A 374 -20.34 23.16 -0.89
#